data_1f444907e2574b37ec9b44a00cd9287e
#
_entry.id   1f444907e2574b37ec9b44a00cd9287e
#
_cell.length_a   1.000
_cell.length_b   1.000
_cell.length_c   1.000
_cell.angle_alpha   90.00
_cell.angle_beta   90.00
_cell.angle_gamma   90.00
#
_symmetry.space_group_name_H-M   'P 1'
#
loop_
_entity.id
_entity.type
_entity.pdbx_description
1 polymer ?
#
loop_
_entity_poly.entity_id
_entity_poly.type
_entity_poly.pdbx_seq_one_letter_code
_entity_poly.pdbx_strand_id
1 'polypeptide(L)'
;MLACWVISISPGAGAIASMSSGLNYGFRRGYWNAIGLQLALLVQIIIVAGVGVLFATTPMAFLVVKWFGVCYLLYLAYVQWTAKTQSIDIPTEQPTKSIPKLILYGFVVNISNPKAIVFLLAVLPQFLDLSKPQWIQYVIMAITMITIDLIVMAGYTGLAAKVLRLLKSPKQQKYMNRTFAVLFSCAAGLLSLVHQ
;
A
#
# COMPACT_ATOMS: atom_id res chain seq x y z
N MET A 1 9.04 9.71 1.68
CA MET A 1 9.42 8.96 0.46
C MET A 1 9.70 7.48 0.75
N LEU A 2 10.66 7.10 1.63
CA LEU A 2 10.99 5.70 1.92
C LEU A 2 9.78 4.87 2.37
N ALA A 3 8.92 5.40 3.25
CA ALA A 3 7.72 4.71 3.72
C ALA A 3 6.76 4.32 2.58
N CYS A 4 6.61 5.17 1.55
CA CYS A 4 5.78 4.87 0.38
C CYS A 4 6.34 3.70 -0.44
N TRP A 5 7.67 3.64 -0.63
CA TRP A 5 8.32 2.50 -1.28
C TRP A 5 8.13 1.21 -0.49
N VAL A 6 8.36 1.24 0.82
CA VAL A 6 8.21 0.06 1.70
C VAL A 6 6.79 -0.50 1.64
N ILE A 7 5.77 0.37 1.74
CA ILE A 7 4.38 -0.07 1.73
C ILE A 7 3.96 -0.63 0.36
N SER A 8 4.39 0.02 -0.74
CA SER A 8 4.05 -0.41 -2.11
C SER A 8 4.76 -1.71 -2.50
N ILE A 9 6.05 -1.85 -2.15
CA ILE A 9 6.82 -3.08 -2.44
C ILE A 9 6.41 -4.25 -1.54
N SER A 10 5.91 -3.98 -0.32
CA SER A 10 5.42 -5.06 0.55
C SER A 10 4.22 -5.76 -0.08
N PRO A 11 4.32 -7.06 -0.41
CA PRO A 11 3.24 -7.76 -1.09
C PRO A 11 1.97 -7.78 -0.24
N GLY A 12 0.87 -7.39 -0.85
CA GLY A 12 -0.46 -7.36 -0.26
C GLY A 12 -1.51 -7.63 -1.32
N ALA A 13 -2.77 -7.36 -1.01
CA ALA A 13 -3.90 -7.64 -1.90
C ALA A 13 -3.72 -6.99 -3.30
N GLY A 14 -3.24 -5.73 -3.36
CA GLY A 14 -2.97 -5.04 -4.63
C GLY A 14 -1.88 -5.70 -5.47
N ALA A 15 -0.77 -6.12 -4.84
CA ALA A 15 0.31 -6.83 -5.50
C ALA A 15 -0.16 -8.19 -6.07
N ILE A 16 -0.91 -8.94 -5.27
CA ILE A 16 -1.49 -10.23 -5.70
C ILE A 16 -2.46 -10.04 -6.86
N ALA A 17 -3.33 -9.03 -6.80
CA ALA A 17 -4.25 -8.69 -7.86
C ALA A 17 -3.52 -8.29 -9.16
N SER A 18 -2.44 -7.51 -9.07
CA SER A 18 -1.61 -7.10 -10.21
C SER A 18 -0.86 -8.28 -10.82
N MET A 19 -0.28 -9.18 -10.00
CA MET A 19 0.35 -10.41 -10.47
C MET A 19 -0.66 -11.32 -11.16
N SER A 20 -1.82 -11.55 -10.55
CA SER A 20 -2.90 -12.35 -11.14
C SER A 20 -3.34 -11.79 -12.49
N SER A 21 -3.54 -10.47 -12.57
CA SER A 21 -3.91 -9.81 -13.82
C SER A 21 -2.81 -9.93 -14.89
N GLY A 22 -1.53 -9.80 -14.49
CA GLY A 22 -0.38 -9.97 -15.38
C GLY A 22 -0.24 -11.38 -15.94
N LEU A 23 -0.47 -12.41 -15.11
CA LEU A 23 -0.41 -13.82 -15.52
C LEU A 23 -1.57 -14.20 -16.44
N ASN A 24 -2.78 -13.73 -16.13
CA ASN A 24 -3.99 -14.15 -16.88
C ASN A 24 -4.19 -13.35 -18.18
N TYR A 25 -3.75 -12.09 -18.24
CA TYR A 25 -4.07 -11.18 -19.36
C TYR A 25 -2.83 -10.55 -20.04
N GLY A 26 -1.64 -10.90 -19.57
CA GLY A 26 -0.39 -10.28 -20.01
C GLY A 26 -0.24 -8.84 -19.48
N PHE A 27 0.96 -8.26 -19.68
CA PHE A 27 1.30 -6.94 -19.13
C PHE A 27 0.34 -5.84 -19.58
N ARG A 28 0.18 -5.65 -20.91
CA ARG A 28 -0.59 -4.52 -21.47
C ARG A 28 -2.04 -4.47 -20.97
N ARG A 29 -2.68 -5.63 -20.89
CA ARG A 29 -4.09 -5.71 -20.46
C ARG A 29 -4.20 -5.81 -18.95
N GLY A 30 -3.34 -6.58 -18.29
CA GLY A 30 -3.34 -6.76 -16.84
C GLY A 30 -3.04 -5.48 -16.08
N TYR A 31 -2.27 -4.56 -16.68
CA TYR A 31 -1.89 -3.29 -16.04
C TYR A 31 -3.08 -2.33 -15.81
N TRP A 32 -4.20 -2.52 -16.52
CA TRP A 32 -5.42 -1.76 -16.24
C TRP A 32 -5.97 -2.00 -14.83
N ASN A 33 -5.64 -3.14 -14.23
CA ASN A 33 -5.92 -3.38 -12.82
C ASN A 33 -5.19 -2.38 -11.90
N ALA A 34 -3.93 -2.05 -12.23
CA ALA A 34 -3.16 -1.06 -11.47
C ALA A 34 -3.80 0.32 -11.52
N ILE A 35 -4.39 0.71 -12.65
CA ILE A 35 -5.14 1.97 -12.74
C ILE A 35 -6.33 1.97 -11.76
N GLY A 36 -7.04 0.86 -11.64
CA GLY A 36 -8.11 0.71 -10.64
C GLY A 36 -7.61 0.85 -9.20
N LEU A 37 -6.46 0.26 -8.87
CA LEU A 37 -5.82 0.42 -7.56
C LEU A 37 -5.53 1.90 -7.26
N GLN A 38 -5.05 2.67 -8.26
CA GLN A 38 -4.74 4.09 -8.07
C GLN A 38 -5.98 4.96 -7.91
N LEU A 39 -7.05 4.66 -8.62
CA LEU A 39 -8.33 5.37 -8.43
C LEU A 39 -8.84 5.19 -6.99
N ALA A 40 -8.75 3.98 -6.45
CA ALA A 40 -9.10 3.72 -5.05
C ALA A 40 -8.16 4.46 -4.08
N LEU A 41 -6.85 4.45 -4.35
CA LEU A 41 -5.86 5.17 -3.54
C LEU A 41 -6.17 6.68 -3.51
N LEU A 42 -6.50 7.27 -4.66
CA LEU A 42 -6.89 8.68 -4.75
C LEU A 42 -8.13 8.98 -3.90
N VAL A 43 -9.17 8.16 -3.99
CA VAL A 43 -10.38 8.29 -3.16
C VAL A 43 -10.04 8.20 -1.67
N GLN A 44 -9.21 7.24 -1.29
CA GLN A 44 -8.76 7.09 0.11
C GLN A 44 -7.99 8.32 0.60
N ILE A 45 -7.09 8.90 -0.22
CA ILE A 45 -6.35 10.12 0.13
C ILE A 45 -7.33 11.30 0.30
N ILE A 46 -8.33 11.45 -0.56
CA ILE A 46 -9.35 12.50 -0.44
C ILE A 46 -10.14 12.35 0.86
N ILE A 47 -10.53 11.13 1.22
CA ILE A 47 -11.24 10.86 2.48
C ILE A 47 -10.34 11.20 3.68
N VAL A 48 -9.09 10.76 3.65
CA VAL A 48 -8.13 11.02 4.73
C VAL A 48 -7.81 12.51 4.83
N ALA A 49 -7.72 13.23 3.70
CA ALA A 49 -7.55 14.69 3.70
C ALA A 49 -8.72 15.40 4.37
N GLY A 50 -9.96 14.98 4.07
CA GLY A 50 -11.16 15.54 4.72
C GLY A 50 -11.19 15.28 6.23
N VAL A 51 -10.85 14.07 6.64
CA VAL A 51 -10.75 13.70 8.06
C VAL A 51 -9.56 14.37 8.74
N GLY A 52 -8.44 14.52 8.03
CA GLY A 52 -7.21 15.14 8.55
C GLY A 52 -7.39 16.59 8.98
N VAL A 53 -8.24 17.34 8.29
CA VAL A 53 -8.60 18.72 8.69
C VAL A 53 -9.25 18.74 10.08
N LEU A 54 -10.07 17.74 10.42
CA LEU A 54 -10.71 17.63 11.75
C LEU A 54 -9.69 17.30 12.84
N PHE A 55 -8.64 16.53 12.52
CA PHE A 55 -7.58 16.16 13.48
C PHE A 55 -6.48 17.23 13.64
N ALA A 56 -6.35 18.15 12.68
CA ALA A 56 -5.37 19.22 12.74
C ALA A 56 -5.70 20.32 13.79
N THR A 57 -6.89 20.27 14.42
CA THR A 57 -7.39 21.34 15.28
C THR A 57 -6.88 21.28 16.72
N THR A 58 -6.30 20.16 17.17
CA THR A 58 -5.83 20.02 18.56
C THR A 58 -4.54 19.20 18.66
N PRO A 59 -3.59 19.60 19.55
CA PRO A 59 -2.35 18.84 19.79
C PRO A 59 -2.63 17.41 20.28
N MET A 60 -3.71 17.22 21.03
CA MET A 60 -4.11 15.89 21.51
C MET A 60 -4.51 14.96 20.34
N ALA A 61 -5.21 15.46 19.33
CA ALA A 61 -5.59 14.69 18.17
C ALA A 61 -4.34 14.21 17.37
N PHE A 62 -3.34 15.07 17.24
CA PHE A 62 -2.06 14.68 16.64
C PHE A 62 -1.40 13.51 17.41
N LEU A 63 -1.32 13.61 18.73
CA LEU A 63 -0.75 12.54 19.58
C LEU A 63 -1.49 11.22 19.40
N VAL A 64 -2.82 11.24 19.39
CA VAL A 64 -3.64 10.04 19.20
C VAL A 64 -3.35 9.41 17.84
N VAL A 65 -3.35 10.20 16.76
CA VAL A 65 -3.07 9.71 15.40
C VAL A 65 -1.64 9.19 15.29
N LYS A 66 -0.66 9.89 15.86
CA LYS A 66 0.74 9.46 15.89
C LYS A 66 0.88 8.09 16.55
N TRP A 67 0.40 7.93 17.77
CA TRP A 67 0.55 6.67 18.51
C TRP A 67 -0.28 5.54 17.88
N PHE A 68 -1.45 5.84 17.33
CA PHE A 68 -2.20 4.87 16.52
C PHE A 68 -1.36 4.40 15.32
N GLY A 69 -0.69 5.31 14.63
CA GLY A 69 0.21 4.99 13.52
C GLY A 69 1.40 4.12 13.95
N VAL A 70 2.05 4.45 15.07
CA VAL A 70 3.15 3.65 15.64
C VAL A 70 2.67 2.23 15.97
N CYS A 71 1.57 2.11 16.71
CA CYS A 71 0.99 0.81 17.06
C CYS A 71 0.63 -0.01 15.83
N TYR A 72 0.08 0.64 14.79
CA TYR A 72 -0.29 -0.05 13.56
C TYR A 72 0.93 -0.51 12.74
N LEU A 73 1.98 0.29 12.64
CA LEU A 73 3.22 -0.12 11.99
C LEU A 73 3.87 -1.30 12.73
N LEU A 74 3.84 -1.30 14.06
CA LEU A 74 4.29 -2.44 14.87
C LEU A 74 3.38 -3.66 14.68
N TYR A 75 2.08 -3.48 14.56
CA TYR A 75 1.15 -4.55 14.21
C TYR A 75 1.46 -5.14 12.83
N LEU A 76 1.72 -4.30 11.81
CA LEU A 76 2.16 -4.79 10.49
C LEU A 76 3.49 -5.53 10.56
N ALA A 77 4.44 -5.04 11.37
CA ALA A 77 5.69 -5.73 11.61
C ALA A 77 5.47 -7.11 12.24
N TYR A 78 4.61 -7.20 13.24
CA TYR A 78 4.23 -8.47 13.88
C TYR A 78 3.56 -9.43 12.90
N VAL A 79 2.58 -8.95 12.12
CA VAL A 79 1.89 -9.76 11.08
C VAL A 79 2.88 -10.30 10.06
N GLN A 80 3.82 -9.46 9.59
CA GLN A 80 4.85 -9.91 8.66
C GLN A 80 5.84 -10.89 9.29
N TRP A 81 6.21 -10.68 10.55
CA TRP A 81 7.13 -11.59 11.25
C TRP A 81 6.54 -12.97 11.49
N THR A 82 5.24 -13.03 11.82
CA THR A 82 4.50 -14.26 12.13
C THR A 82 3.82 -14.87 10.91
N ALA A 83 3.89 -14.22 9.75
CA ALA A 83 3.25 -14.68 8.53
C ALA A 83 3.73 -16.10 8.17
N LYS A 84 2.77 -17.01 8.10
CA LYS A 84 3.01 -18.38 7.63
C LYS A 84 3.34 -18.34 6.15
N THR A 85 4.33 -19.12 5.75
CA THR A 85 4.62 -19.33 4.34
C THR A 85 3.51 -20.16 3.73
N GLN A 86 2.70 -19.56 2.87
CA GLN A 86 1.62 -20.25 2.15
C GLN A 86 1.96 -20.31 0.68
N SER A 87 1.56 -21.41 0.02
CA SER A 87 1.57 -21.45 -1.44
C SER A 87 0.57 -20.44 -1.97
N ILE A 88 1.06 -19.46 -2.73
CA ILE A 88 0.17 -18.52 -3.42
C ILE A 88 -0.26 -19.20 -4.72
N ASP A 89 -1.43 -19.80 -4.69
CA ASP A 89 -2.07 -20.32 -5.89
C ASP A 89 -2.87 -19.19 -6.55
N ILE A 90 -2.35 -18.72 -7.68
CA ILE A 90 -3.08 -17.78 -8.53
C ILE A 90 -3.83 -18.62 -9.57
N PRO A 91 -5.18 -18.58 -9.60
CA PRO A 91 -5.95 -19.24 -10.65
C PRO A 91 -5.50 -18.69 -12.01
N THR A 92 -4.99 -19.59 -12.87
CA THR A 92 -4.46 -19.23 -14.19
C THR A 92 -5.52 -19.32 -15.30
N GLU A 93 -6.66 -19.89 -15.00
CA GLU A 93 -7.77 -20.00 -15.96
C GLU A 93 -8.93 -19.09 -15.54
N GLN A 94 -8.87 -17.83 -15.91
CA GLN A 94 -10.00 -16.93 -15.74
C GLN A 94 -10.50 -16.44 -17.11
N PRO A 95 -11.83 -16.35 -17.30
CA PRO A 95 -12.39 -15.78 -18.52
C PRO A 95 -11.88 -14.37 -18.73
N THR A 96 -11.63 -14.01 -19.99
CA THR A 96 -11.04 -12.71 -20.35
C THR A 96 -11.93 -11.57 -19.85
N LYS A 97 -11.46 -10.84 -18.83
CA LYS A 97 -12.16 -9.68 -18.30
C LYS A 97 -11.98 -8.48 -19.24
N SER A 98 -13.05 -7.71 -19.46
CA SER A 98 -12.95 -6.43 -20.17
C SER A 98 -12.14 -5.40 -19.34
N ILE A 99 -11.57 -4.38 -20.01
CA ILE A 99 -10.78 -3.33 -19.35
C ILE A 99 -11.54 -2.67 -18.19
N PRO A 100 -12.80 -2.25 -18.34
CA PRO A 100 -13.56 -1.68 -17.22
C PRO A 100 -13.69 -2.64 -16.02
N LYS A 101 -13.85 -3.94 -16.27
CA LYS A 101 -13.89 -4.95 -15.20
C LYS A 101 -12.56 -5.12 -14.50
N LEU A 102 -11.43 -4.95 -15.20
CA LEU A 102 -10.08 -4.98 -14.59
C LEU A 102 -9.86 -3.75 -13.71
N ILE A 103 -10.27 -2.56 -14.18
CA ILE A 103 -10.22 -1.33 -13.40
C ILE A 103 -11.09 -1.45 -12.14
N LEU A 104 -12.35 -1.88 -12.31
CA LEU A 104 -13.26 -2.09 -11.18
C LEU A 104 -12.70 -3.10 -10.18
N TYR A 105 -12.11 -4.19 -10.66
CA TYR A 105 -11.49 -5.20 -9.80
C TYR A 105 -10.35 -4.59 -8.96
N GLY A 106 -9.44 -3.85 -9.59
CA GLY A 106 -8.37 -3.14 -8.88
C GLY A 106 -8.92 -2.13 -7.87
N PHE A 107 -9.93 -1.36 -8.27
CA PHE A 107 -10.59 -0.40 -7.39
C PHE A 107 -11.17 -1.06 -6.14
N VAL A 108 -11.95 -2.12 -6.30
CA VAL A 108 -12.57 -2.85 -5.18
C VAL A 108 -11.52 -3.47 -4.27
N VAL A 109 -10.47 -4.06 -4.84
CA VAL A 109 -9.38 -4.66 -4.06
C VAL A 109 -8.68 -3.62 -3.20
N ASN A 110 -8.41 -2.42 -3.73
CA ASN A 110 -7.66 -1.42 -2.97
C ASN A 110 -8.52 -0.60 -2.02
N ILE A 111 -9.76 -0.27 -2.41
CA ILE A 111 -10.68 0.48 -1.53
C ILE A 111 -11.01 -0.31 -0.24
N SER A 112 -11.02 -1.64 -0.34
CA SER A 112 -11.23 -2.56 0.77
C SER A 112 -9.94 -3.03 1.45
N ASN A 113 -8.78 -2.50 1.03
CA ASN A 113 -7.48 -2.94 1.54
C ASN A 113 -7.16 -2.29 2.90
N PRO A 114 -7.25 -3.03 4.02
CA PRO A 114 -7.03 -2.45 5.35
C PRO A 114 -5.60 -1.94 5.50
N LYS A 115 -4.62 -2.57 4.83
CA LYS A 115 -3.22 -2.14 4.85
C LYS A 115 -3.07 -0.72 4.28
N ALA A 116 -3.73 -0.42 3.16
CA ALA A 116 -3.67 0.90 2.53
C ALA A 116 -4.41 1.95 3.38
N ILE A 117 -5.63 1.63 3.81
CA ILE A 117 -6.48 2.55 4.60
C ILE A 117 -5.77 2.99 5.87
N VAL A 118 -5.30 2.03 6.67
CA VAL A 118 -4.71 2.35 7.97
C VAL A 118 -3.33 2.99 7.80
N PHE A 119 -2.55 2.60 6.79
CA PHE A 119 -1.30 3.29 6.47
C PHE A 119 -1.55 4.77 6.14
N LEU A 120 -2.55 5.07 5.31
CA LEU A 120 -2.89 6.45 4.97
C LEU A 120 -3.35 7.23 6.20
N LEU A 121 -4.24 6.67 7.00
CA LEU A 121 -4.72 7.32 8.23
C LEU A 121 -3.60 7.58 9.24
N ALA A 122 -2.67 6.64 9.36
CA ALA A 122 -1.59 6.71 10.33
C ALA A 122 -0.42 7.58 9.88
N VAL A 123 -0.03 7.49 8.61
CA VAL A 123 1.24 8.03 8.11
C VAL A 123 1.06 9.36 7.39
N LEU A 124 -0.03 9.53 6.62
CA LEU A 124 -0.23 10.72 5.80
C LEU A 124 -0.27 12.03 6.62
N PRO A 125 -0.99 12.12 7.76
CA PRO A 125 -1.03 13.33 8.57
C PRO A 125 0.34 13.74 9.16
N GLN A 126 1.27 12.79 9.32
CA GLN A 126 2.60 13.04 9.90
C GLN A 126 3.53 13.84 8.97
N PHE A 127 3.20 13.92 7.69
CA PHE A 127 3.97 14.68 6.70
C PHE A 127 3.40 16.05 6.40
N LEU A 128 2.33 16.44 7.10
CA LEU A 128 1.68 17.73 6.90
C LEU A 128 2.36 18.81 7.77
N ASP A 129 2.74 19.89 7.14
CA ASP A 129 3.10 21.13 7.80
C ASP A 129 1.83 22.01 7.92
N LEU A 130 1.30 22.09 9.14
CA LEU A 130 0.05 22.81 9.41
C LEU A 130 0.17 24.32 9.22
N SER A 131 1.40 24.87 9.17
CA SER A 131 1.66 26.29 8.91
C SER A 131 1.52 26.67 7.44
N LYS A 132 1.41 25.68 6.53
CA LYS A 132 1.32 25.88 5.09
C LYS A 132 -0.01 25.37 4.51
N PRO A 133 -0.40 25.82 3.31
CA PRO A 133 -1.61 25.35 2.66
C PRO A 133 -1.61 23.83 2.51
N GLN A 134 -2.53 23.16 3.19
CA GLN A 134 -2.55 21.69 3.29
C GLN A 134 -2.92 21.03 1.97
N TRP A 135 -3.82 21.62 1.16
CA TRP A 135 -4.28 21.03 -0.10
C TRP A 135 -3.14 20.77 -1.08
N ILE A 136 -2.15 21.69 -1.17
CA ILE A 136 -0.96 21.51 -2.02
C ILE A 136 -0.15 20.28 -1.55
N GLN A 137 -0.01 20.12 -0.25
CA GLN A 137 0.73 19.00 0.35
C GLN A 137 0.04 17.67 0.06
N TYR A 138 -1.30 17.60 0.18
CA TYR A 138 -2.06 16.42 -0.21
C TYR A 138 -1.93 16.09 -1.69
N VAL A 139 -1.94 17.08 -2.58
CA VAL A 139 -1.73 16.88 -4.02
C VAL A 139 -0.33 16.32 -4.30
N ILE A 140 0.71 16.89 -3.69
CA ILE A 140 2.09 16.41 -3.84
C ILE A 140 2.21 14.97 -3.33
N MET A 141 1.64 14.67 -2.17
CA MET A 141 1.64 13.31 -1.61
C MET A 141 0.88 12.33 -2.50
N ALA A 142 -0.29 12.72 -3.01
CA ALA A 142 -1.08 11.88 -3.92
C ALA A 142 -0.29 11.54 -5.19
N ILE A 143 0.30 12.55 -5.85
CA ILE A 143 1.11 12.35 -7.06
C ILE A 143 2.30 11.43 -6.74
N THR A 144 3.00 11.68 -5.63
CA THR A 144 4.15 10.88 -5.22
C THR A 144 3.76 9.42 -4.97
N MET A 145 2.71 9.18 -4.18
CA MET A 145 2.27 7.82 -3.84
C MET A 145 1.75 7.07 -5.07
N ILE A 146 0.91 7.71 -5.88
CA ILE A 146 0.39 7.12 -7.11
C ILE A 146 1.53 6.76 -8.07
N THR A 147 2.50 7.66 -8.25
CA THR A 147 3.65 7.41 -9.14
C THR A 147 4.48 6.23 -8.67
N ILE A 148 4.85 6.18 -7.38
CA ILE A 148 5.60 5.08 -6.80
C ILE A 148 4.82 3.76 -6.95
N ASP A 149 3.54 3.78 -6.60
CA ASP A 149 2.72 2.56 -6.64
C ASP A 149 2.50 2.07 -8.08
N LEU A 150 2.30 2.96 -9.06
CA LEU A 150 2.24 2.59 -10.48
C LEU A 150 3.51 1.90 -10.95
N ILE A 151 4.68 2.40 -10.56
CA ILE A 151 5.98 1.79 -10.91
C ILE A 151 6.07 0.39 -10.29
N VAL A 152 5.73 0.25 -9.02
CA VAL A 152 5.78 -1.04 -8.31
C VAL A 152 4.77 -2.03 -8.91
N MET A 153 3.55 -1.58 -9.19
CA MET A 153 2.52 -2.44 -9.79
C MET A 153 2.85 -2.83 -11.24
N ALA A 154 3.57 -1.98 -12.00
CA ALA A 154 4.14 -2.37 -13.28
C ALA A 154 5.13 -3.52 -13.12
N GLY A 155 5.99 -3.46 -12.09
CA GLY A 155 6.90 -4.55 -11.74
C GLY A 155 6.15 -5.84 -11.39
N TYR A 156 5.14 -5.77 -10.54
CA TYR A 156 4.31 -6.94 -10.17
C TYR A 156 3.56 -7.54 -11.36
N THR A 157 2.99 -6.71 -12.23
CA THR A 157 2.28 -7.16 -13.43
C THR A 157 3.23 -7.74 -14.48
N GLY A 158 4.36 -7.07 -14.74
CA GLY A 158 5.30 -7.46 -15.81
C GLY A 158 6.22 -8.61 -15.42
N LEU A 159 6.60 -8.70 -14.14
CA LEU A 159 7.46 -9.75 -13.62
C LEU A 159 6.68 -10.83 -12.85
N ALA A 160 5.37 -10.92 -13.07
CA ALA A 160 4.47 -11.78 -12.30
C ALA A 160 4.97 -13.22 -12.17
N ALA A 161 5.44 -13.84 -13.27
CA ALA A 161 5.95 -15.20 -13.26
C ALA A 161 7.23 -15.36 -12.41
N LYS A 162 8.14 -14.35 -12.43
CA LYS A 162 9.37 -14.36 -11.61
C LYS A 162 9.04 -14.12 -10.14
N VAL A 163 8.22 -13.12 -9.85
CA VAL A 163 7.80 -12.79 -8.48
C VAL A 163 7.04 -13.96 -7.86
N LEU A 164 6.16 -14.61 -8.62
CA LEU A 164 5.44 -15.79 -8.13
C LEU A 164 6.38 -16.95 -7.78
N ARG A 165 7.44 -17.17 -8.57
CA ARG A 165 8.46 -18.19 -8.23
C ARG A 165 9.14 -17.90 -6.89
N LEU A 166 9.48 -16.63 -6.62
CA LEU A 166 10.03 -16.19 -5.35
C LEU A 166 9.03 -16.38 -4.21
N LEU A 167 7.76 -16.04 -4.46
CA LEU A 167 6.69 -16.18 -3.48
C LEU A 167 6.29 -17.65 -3.23
N LYS A 168 6.58 -18.57 -4.15
CA LYS A 168 6.36 -20.02 -3.94
C LYS A 168 7.43 -20.68 -3.07
N SER A 169 8.61 -20.08 -2.94
CA SER A 169 9.68 -20.61 -2.07
C SER A 169 9.44 -20.23 -0.60
N PRO A 170 9.18 -21.20 0.30
CA PRO A 170 8.93 -20.90 1.72
C PRO A 170 10.09 -20.14 2.38
N LYS A 171 11.33 -20.48 1.99
CA LYS A 171 12.55 -19.83 2.52
C LYS A 171 12.60 -18.36 2.09
N GLN A 172 12.33 -18.06 0.82
CA GLN A 172 12.34 -16.70 0.29
C GLN A 172 11.19 -15.85 0.84
N GLN A 173 9.98 -16.43 0.96
CA GLN A 173 8.87 -15.76 1.64
C GLN A 173 9.24 -15.37 3.08
N LYS A 174 9.85 -16.29 3.84
CA LYS A 174 10.25 -16.02 5.22
C LYS A 174 11.28 -14.89 5.31
N TYR A 175 12.27 -14.86 4.43
CA TYR A 175 13.25 -13.76 4.39
C TYR A 175 12.58 -12.43 4.03
N MET A 176 11.74 -12.42 3.00
CA MET A 176 11.01 -11.24 2.56
C MET A 176 10.11 -10.70 3.68
N ASN A 177 9.30 -11.56 4.30
CA ASN A 177 8.42 -11.17 5.40
C ASN A 177 9.21 -10.57 6.58
N ARG A 178 10.35 -11.18 6.95
CA ARG A 178 11.24 -10.65 8.01
C ARG A 178 11.84 -9.30 7.65
N THR A 179 12.28 -9.13 6.40
CA THR A 179 12.77 -7.82 5.91
C THR A 179 11.70 -6.74 6.05
N PHE A 180 10.47 -7.02 5.63
CA PHE A 180 9.37 -6.06 5.79
C PHE A 180 9.00 -5.81 7.25
N ALA A 181 9.05 -6.83 8.11
CA ALA A 181 8.83 -6.66 9.53
C ALA A 181 9.85 -5.69 10.15
N VAL A 182 11.13 -5.84 9.82
CA VAL A 182 12.20 -4.92 10.27
C VAL A 182 11.95 -3.50 9.72
N LEU A 183 11.62 -3.36 8.42
CA LEU A 183 11.34 -2.06 7.82
C LEU A 183 10.15 -1.35 8.46
N PHE A 184 9.07 -2.07 8.76
CA PHE A 184 7.92 -1.51 9.49
C PHE A 184 8.27 -1.13 10.93
N SER A 185 9.09 -1.93 11.61
CA SER A 185 9.58 -1.59 12.96
C SER A 185 10.44 -0.34 12.95
N CYS A 186 11.36 -0.21 11.99
CA CYS A 186 12.16 1.00 11.80
C CYS A 186 11.28 2.23 11.51
N ALA A 187 10.28 2.08 10.64
CA ALA A 187 9.33 3.15 10.34
C ALA A 187 8.54 3.57 11.58
N ALA A 188 8.10 2.62 12.42
CA ALA A 188 7.42 2.90 13.68
C ALA A 188 8.34 3.67 14.65
N GLY A 189 9.62 3.25 14.76
CA GLY A 189 10.62 3.93 15.57
C GLY A 189 10.86 5.38 15.10
N LEU A 190 11.06 5.58 13.80
CA LEU A 190 11.21 6.94 13.25
C LEU A 190 9.97 7.79 13.50
N LEU A 191 8.76 7.23 13.32
CA LEU A 191 7.51 7.94 13.57
C LEU A 191 7.38 8.34 15.04
N SER A 192 7.82 7.50 15.98
CA SER A 192 7.75 7.79 17.41
C SER A 192 8.61 9.00 17.81
N LEU A 193 9.68 9.30 17.06
CA LEU A 193 10.61 10.40 17.29
C LEU A 193 10.15 11.73 16.68
N VAL A 194 9.08 11.74 15.87
CA VAL A 194 8.54 12.99 15.31
C VAL A 194 7.91 13.81 16.44
N HIS A 195 8.36 15.06 16.60
CA HIS A 195 7.79 16.05 17.51
C HIS A 195 7.17 17.18 16.68
N GLN A 196 6.06 17.72 17.11
CA GLN A 196 5.52 19.01 16.64
C GLN A 196 5.86 20.10 17.62
#